data_2fb5c2c6e6e9e14147c9c11a628a640d
#
_entry.id   2fb5c2c6e6e9e14147c9c11a628a640d
#
_cell.length_a   1.000
_cell.length_b   1.000
_cell.length_c   1.000
_cell.angle_alpha   90.00
_cell.angle_beta   90.00
_cell.angle_gamma   90.00
#
_symmetry.space_group_name_H-M   'P 1'
#
loop_
_entity.id
_entity.type
_entity.pdbx_description
1 polymer ?
#
loop_
_entity_poly.entity_id
_entity_poly.type
_entity_poly.pdbx_seq_one_letter_code
_entity_poly.pdbx_strand_id
1 'polypeptide(L)'
;MKNPVIVSSSGLTDSAAKNQKLAEAGAGAIVLKSLFEEQILMETDHIDDPTFSPESSEYLAAYLRQHKLNEYLQLIRDSKKVCGDVPVIASINCYDDSNWVDFARQIETAGADAIEVNILALQTEVNYTYGSFEQRHIDILRHIRSTVKLPVIMKLGDNLTNPVALI
;
A
#
# COMPACT_ATOMS: atom_id res chain seq x y z
N MET A 1 -3.38 17.13 -11.58
CA MET A 1 -3.68 16.17 -12.68
C MET A 1 -4.11 16.91 -13.92
N LYS A 2 -3.64 16.48 -15.11
CA LYS A 2 -4.00 17.12 -16.40
C LYS A 2 -5.38 16.66 -16.91
N ASN A 3 -5.85 15.51 -16.50
CA ASN A 3 -7.16 14.92 -16.83
C ASN A 3 -7.57 13.93 -15.72
N PRO A 4 -8.83 13.43 -15.71
CA PRO A 4 -9.33 12.56 -14.65
C PRO A 4 -8.95 11.08 -14.80
N VAL A 5 -8.16 10.71 -15.82
CA VAL A 5 -7.80 9.30 -16.06
C VAL A 5 -6.65 8.90 -15.15
N ILE A 6 -6.93 8.04 -14.19
CA ILE A 6 -5.95 7.48 -13.26
C ILE A 6 -5.68 6.02 -13.63
N VAL A 7 -4.41 5.68 -13.85
CA VAL A 7 -4.01 4.27 -14.06
C VAL A 7 -3.95 3.58 -12.70
N SER A 8 -4.81 2.57 -12.53
CA SER A 8 -4.92 1.82 -11.28
C SER A 8 -3.70 0.94 -11.00
N SER A 9 -3.49 0.65 -9.71
CA SER A 9 -2.51 -0.32 -9.23
C SER A 9 -2.66 -1.67 -9.92
N SER A 10 -1.60 -2.12 -10.58
CA SER A 10 -1.57 -3.38 -11.35
C SER A 10 -0.14 -3.77 -11.73
N GLY A 11 0.02 -4.91 -12.42
CA GLY A 11 1.28 -5.29 -13.05
C GLY A 11 1.75 -4.36 -14.18
N LEU A 12 0.94 -3.39 -14.59
CA LEU A 12 1.35 -2.33 -15.53
C LEU A 12 2.07 -1.17 -14.84
N THR A 13 2.01 -1.08 -13.51
CA THR A 13 2.55 0.02 -12.72
C THR A 13 3.63 -0.44 -11.73
N ASP A 14 4.29 -1.57 -12.00
CA ASP A 14 5.29 -2.21 -11.13
C ASP A 14 6.74 -1.77 -11.38
N SER A 15 6.98 -0.92 -12.38
CA SER A 15 8.33 -0.45 -12.71
C SER A 15 8.34 0.95 -13.29
N ALA A 16 9.41 1.70 -13.03
CA ALA A 16 9.58 3.06 -13.52
C ALA A 16 9.49 3.16 -15.05
N ALA A 17 10.04 2.16 -15.78
CA ALA A 17 9.98 2.13 -17.23
C ALA A 17 8.54 1.98 -17.78
N LYS A 18 7.69 1.19 -17.11
CA LYS A 18 6.28 1.08 -17.46
C LYS A 18 5.55 2.37 -17.12
N ASN A 19 5.82 2.95 -15.95
CA ASN A 19 5.22 4.19 -15.48
C ASN A 19 5.54 5.37 -16.42
N GLN A 20 6.78 5.44 -16.93
CA GLN A 20 7.15 6.42 -17.94
C GLN A 20 6.27 6.32 -19.19
N LYS A 21 6.08 5.11 -19.73
CA LYS A 21 5.23 4.90 -20.92
C LYS A 21 3.78 5.31 -20.68
N LEU A 22 3.26 5.05 -19.48
CA LEU A 22 1.90 5.46 -19.11
C LEU A 22 1.78 6.99 -19.02
N ALA A 23 2.79 7.65 -18.46
CA ALA A 23 2.84 9.11 -18.39
C ALA A 23 2.93 9.74 -19.80
N GLU A 24 3.77 9.20 -20.69
CA GLU A 24 3.91 9.61 -22.09
C GLU A 24 2.61 9.37 -22.88
N ALA A 25 1.86 8.30 -22.56
CA ALA A 25 0.55 8.01 -23.15
C ALA A 25 -0.57 8.94 -22.65
N GLY A 26 -0.28 9.83 -21.70
CA GLY A 26 -1.22 10.85 -21.24
C GLY A 26 -2.00 10.51 -19.99
N ALA A 27 -1.53 9.60 -19.14
CA ALA A 27 -2.14 9.36 -17.83
C ALA A 27 -2.25 10.64 -17.01
N GLY A 28 -3.39 10.87 -16.35
CA GLY A 28 -3.61 11.98 -15.43
C GLY A 28 -2.94 11.77 -14.08
N ALA A 29 -2.85 10.53 -13.62
CA ALA A 29 -2.07 10.07 -12.47
C ALA A 29 -1.80 8.56 -12.59
N ILE A 30 -0.82 8.06 -11.85
CA ILE A 30 -0.44 6.65 -11.83
C ILE A 30 -0.42 6.14 -10.40
N VAL A 31 -1.20 5.11 -10.12
CA VAL A 31 -1.15 4.37 -8.85
C VAL A 31 -0.18 3.21 -9.03
N LEU A 32 0.90 3.21 -8.26
CA LEU A 32 1.91 2.15 -8.30
C LEU A 32 1.30 0.80 -7.87
N LYS A 33 1.88 -0.30 -8.35
CA LYS A 33 1.52 -1.63 -7.86
C LYS A 33 1.60 -1.65 -6.34
N SER A 34 0.53 -2.11 -5.68
CA SER A 34 0.45 -2.10 -4.22
C SER A 34 1.57 -2.90 -3.57
N LEU A 35 2.12 -2.36 -2.50
CA LEU A 35 2.92 -3.12 -1.55
C LEU A 35 1.97 -3.87 -0.62
N PHE A 36 2.01 -5.20 -0.67
CA PHE A 36 1.21 -6.08 0.18
C PHE A 36 2.07 -6.65 1.29
N GLU A 37 1.77 -6.31 2.53
CA GLU A 37 2.45 -6.88 3.69
C GLU A 37 2.21 -8.39 3.81
N GLU A 38 1.01 -8.85 3.49
CA GLU A 38 0.66 -10.28 3.48
C GLU A 38 1.57 -11.10 2.55
N GLN A 39 1.92 -10.56 1.37
CA GLN A 39 2.86 -11.25 0.47
C GLN A 39 4.26 -11.36 1.07
N ILE A 40 4.68 -10.33 1.80
CA ILE A 40 5.98 -10.34 2.50
C ILE A 40 5.96 -11.43 3.58
N LEU A 41 4.87 -11.53 4.35
CA LEU A 41 4.71 -12.55 5.38
C LEU A 41 4.66 -13.97 4.78
N MET A 42 3.94 -14.19 3.70
CA MET A 42 3.90 -15.48 3.00
C MET A 42 5.26 -15.93 2.48
N GLU A 43 6.08 -15.00 1.96
CA GLU A 43 7.45 -15.31 1.55
C GLU A 43 8.31 -15.74 2.74
N THR A 44 7.99 -15.28 3.96
CA THR A 44 8.70 -15.67 5.19
C THR A 44 8.21 -17.00 5.77
N ASP A 45 6.91 -17.32 5.66
CA ASP A 45 6.35 -18.59 6.13
C ASP A 45 6.90 -19.80 5.35
N HIS A 46 7.34 -19.59 4.11
CA HIS A 46 8.04 -20.64 3.35
C HIS A 46 9.49 -20.91 3.83
N ILE A 47 9.98 -20.12 4.79
CA ILE A 47 11.31 -20.27 5.39
C ILE A 47 11.23 -21.05 6.73
N ASP A 48 10.05 -21.56 7.09
CA ASP A 48 9.89 -22.50 8.22
C ASP A 48 10.56 -23.86 7.92
N ASP A 49 11.87 -23.79 7.71
CA ASP A 49 12.74 -24.95 7.77
C ASP A 49 12.97 -25.25 9.27
N PRO A 50 12.62 -26.45 9.74
CA PRO A 50 12.81 -26.84 11.14
C PRO A 50 14.27 -26.78 11.60
N THR A 51 15.21 -26.50 10.71
CA THR A 51 16.63 -26.25 11.03
C THR A 51 16.91 -24.83 11.52
N PHE A 52 15.99 -23.85 11.33
CA PHE A 52 16.15 -22.50 11.82
C PHE A 52 15.56 -22.34 13.23
N SER A 53 16.28 -21.60 14.08
CA SER A 53 15.71 -21.20 15.38
C SER A 53 14.59 -20.16 15.18
N PRO A 54 13.58 -20.06 16.08
CA PRO A 54 12.54 -19.05 16.02
C PRO A 54 13.08 -17.61 15.90
N GLU A 55 14.17 -17.32 16.59
CA GLU A 55 14.85 -16.01 16.53
C GLU A 55 15.44 -15.72 15.13
N SER A 56 15.97 -16.74 14.46
CA SER A 56 16.50 -16.61 13.10
C SER A 56 15.40 -16.35 12.08
N SER A 57 14.25 -16.98 12.22
CA SER A 57 13.07 -16.79 11.36
C SER A 57 12.49 -15.38 11.53
N GLU A 58 12.38 -14.87 12.76
CA GLU A 58 11.91 -13.53 13.04
C GLU A 58 12.85 -12.45 12.47
N TYR A 59 14.17 -12.64 12.63
CA TYR A 59 15.16 -11.74 12.05
C TYR A 59 15.07 -11.70 10.51
N LEU A 60 14.93 -12.86 9.88
CA LEU A 60 14.82 -12.96 8.43
C LEU A 60 13.52 -12.33 7.91
N ALA A 61 12.40 -12.51 8.62
CA ALA A 61 11.13 -11.87 8.32
C ALA A 61 11.24 -10.34 8.37
N ALA A 62 11.87 -9.79 9.42
CA ALA A 62 12.10 -8.36 9.55
C ALA A 62 13.01 -7.82 8.44
N TYR A 63 14.06 -8.56 8.08
CA TYR A 63 14.98 -8.21 7.00
C TYR A 63 14.26 -8.17 5.65
N LEU A 64 13.47 -9.19 5.31
CA LEU A 64 12.73 -9.25 4.05
C LEU A 64 11.67 -8.13 3.96
N ARG A 65 10.97 -7.86 5.06
CA ARG A 65 10.03 -6.74 5.13
C ARG A 65 10.72 -5.41 4.81
N GLN A 66 11.85 -5.14 5.45
CA GLN A 66 12.61 -3.91 5.22
C GLN A 66 13.18 -3.85 3.80
N HIS A 67 13.63 -4.98 3.25
CA HIS A 67 14.13 -5.06 1.88
C HIS A 67 13.03 -4.72 0.86
N LYS A 68 11.86 -5.36 0.96
CA LYS A 68 10.70 -5.10 0.09
C LYS A 68 10.21 -3.65 0.18
N LEU A 69 10.17 -3.10 1.40
CA LEU A 69 9.84 -1.70 1.58
C LEU A 69 10.85 -0.79 0.87
N ASN A 70 12.14 -1.06 1.00
CA ASN A 70 13.19 -0.27 0.34
C ASN A 70 13.08 -0.34 -1.20
N GLU A 71 12.79 -1.51 -1.77
CA GLU A 71 12.52 -1.68 -3.20
C GLU A 71 11.32 -0.82 -3.63
N TYR A 72 10.25 -0.82 -2.84
CA TYR A 72 9.07 -0.03 -3.12
C TYR A 72 9.33 1.49 -3.04
N LEU A 73 10.07 1.94 -2.03
CA LEU A 73 10.48 3.34 -1.91
C LEU A 73 11.39 3.77 -3.06
N GLN A 74 12.22 2.85 -3.56
CA GLN A 74 13.03 3.11 -4.75
C GLN A 74 12.16 3.21 -6.01
N LEU A 75 11.15 2.36 -6.16
CA LEU A 75 10.17 2.46 -7.25
C LEU A 75 9.46 3.81 -7.27
N ILE A 76 9.07 4.34 -6.10
CA ILE A 76 8.48 5.68 -5.98
C ILE A 76 9.45 6.73 -6.51
N ARG A 77 10.68 6.75 -5.99
CA ARG A 77 11.70 7.76 -6.39
C ARG A 77 11.99 7.71 -7.88
N ASP A 78 12.13 6.52 -8.45
CA ASP A 78 12.44 6.37 -9.87
C ASP A 78 11.25 6.70 -10.75
N SER A 79 10.03 6.33 -10.35
CA SER A 79 8.81 6.74 -11.06
C SER A 79 8.64 8.27 -11.04
N LYS A 80 8.91 8.93 -9.92
CA LYS A 80 8.86 10.40 -9.82
C LYS A 80 9.84 11.08 -10.78
N LYS A 81 11.02 10.50 -11.00
CA LYS A 81 12.01 11.06 -11.94
C LYS A 81 11.55 10.98 -13.40
N VAL A 82 10.88 9.89 -13.78
CA VAL A 82 10.55 9.60 -15.19
C VAL A 82 9.14 10.01 -15.60
N CYS A 83 8.22 10.19 -14.66
CA CYS A 83 6.83 10.56 -14.96
C CYS A 83 6.60 12.07 -15.12
N GLY A 84 7.63 12.90 -14.87
CA GLY A 84 7.53 14.37 -14.98
C GLY A 84 6.45 14.96 -14.07
N ASP A 85 5.50 15.68 -14.65
CA ASP A 85 4.39 16.32 -13.91
C ASP A 85 3.20 15.39 -13.62
N VAL A 86 3.26 14.11 -14.04
CA VAL A 86 2.19 13.14 -13.75
C VAL A 86 2.31 12.68 -12.32
N PRO A 87 1.28 12.86 -11.48
CA PRO A 87 1.30 12.45 -10.09
C PRO A 87 1.51 10.94 -9.94
N VAL A 88 2.40 10.57 -9.03
CA VAL A 88 2.70 9.19 -8.63
C VAL A 88 2.08 8.93 -7.27
N ILE A 89 1.13 8.01 -7.22
CA ILE A 89 0.37 7.63 -6.04
C ILE A 89 0.92 6.29 -5.54
N ALA A 90 1.41 6.25 -4.32
CA ALA A 90 1.80 5.00 -3.69
C ALA A 90 0.57 4.23 -3.23
N SER A 91 0.57 2.90 -3.36
CA SER A 91 -0.53 2.05 -2.89
C SER A 91 0.00 1.03 -1.90
N ILE A 92 -0.63 0.93 -0.74
CA ILE A 92 -0.26 0.02 0.33
C ILE A 92 -1.45 -0.80 0.81
N ASN A 93 -1.17 -2.02 1.19
CA ASN A 93 -2.08 -2.91 1.89
C ASN A 93 -1.33 -3.54 3.06
N CYS A 94 -1.60 -3.09 4.28
CA CYS A 94 -1.01 -3.62 5.49
C CYS A 94 -1.99 -4.52 6.23
N TYR A 95 -1.47 -5.53 6.87
CA TYR A 95 -2.22 -6.44 7.72
C TYR A 95 -2.30 -5.90 9.14
N ASP A 96 -1.18 -5.39 9.66
CA ASP A 96 -1.06 -4.84 11.01
C ASP A 96 -1.27 -3.33 11.03
N ASP A 97 -2.03 -2.86 12.03
CA ASP A 97 -2.39 -1.44 12.17
C ASP A 97 -1.18 -0.54 12.47
N SER A 98 -0.11 -1.07 13.07
CA SER A 98 1.13 -0.33 13.34
C SER A 98 1.93 -0.01 12.08
N ASN A 99 1.91 -0.90 11.09
CA ASN A 99 2.70 -0.79 9.88
C ASN A 99 2.18 0.28 8.91
N TRP A 100 0.87 0.59 8.94
CA TRP A 100 0.27 1.65 8.12
C TRP A 100 0.97 3.00 8.33
N VAL A 101 1.24 3.35 9.58
CA VAL A 101 1.83 4.63 9.95
C VAL A 101 3.27 4.74 9.49
N ASP A 102 4.07 3.70 9.71
CA ASP A 102 5.49 3.71 9.34
C ASP A 102 5.69 3.69 7.83
N PHE A 103 4.90 2.91 7.12
CA PHE A 103 4.94 2.88 5.66
C PHE A 103 4.52 4.23 5.07
N ALA A 104 3.44 4.82 5.57
CA ALA A 104 2.95 6.11 5.10
C ALA A 104 4.01 7.22 5.25
N ARG A 105 4.71 7.26 6.39
CA ARG A 105 5.77 8.25 6.66
C ARG A 105 6.97 8.09 5.72
N GLN A 106 7.38 6.85 5.46
CA GLN A 106 8.49 6.56 4.56
C GLN A 106 8.13 6.85 3.09
N ILE A 107 6.89 6.57 2.68
CA ILE A 107 6.33 6.91 1.36
C ILE A 107 6.31 8.42 1.13
N GLU A 108 5.87 9.20 2.11
CA GLU A 108 5.92 10.68 2.05
C GLU A 108 7.36 11.15 1.85
N THR A 109 8.30 10.60 2.63
CA THR A 109 9.73 10.92 2.49
C THR A 109 10.31 10.53 1.13
N ALA A 110 9.82 9.45 0.52
CA ALA A 110 10.23 9.03 -0.82
C ALA A 110 9.72 9.93 -1.95
N GLY A 111 8.76 10.82 -1.66
CA GLY A 111 8.27 11.84 -2.58
C GLY A 111 7.04 11.45 -3.39
N ALA A 112 6.23 10.51 -2.93
CA ALA A 112 4.91 10.24 -3.52
C ALA A 112 4.02 11.50 -3.44
N ASP A 113 3.09 11.65 -4.39
CA ASP A 113 2.15 12.77 -4.42
C ASP A 113 0.87 12.50 -3.63
N ALA A 114 0.54 11.23 -3.41
CA ALA A 114 -0.58 10.77 -2.59
C ALA A 114 -0.34 9.31 -2.14
N ILE A 115 -1.16 8.86 -1.20
CA ILE A 115 -1.18 7.47 -0.73
C ILE A 115 -2.57 6.89 -0.97
N GLU A 116 -2.63 5.75 -1.67
CA GLU A 116 -3.79 4.87 -1.72
C GLU A 116 -3.68 3.83 -0.61
N VAL A 117 -4.68 3.77 0.24
CA VAL A 117 -4.84 2.79 1.32
C VAL A 117 -5.84 1.75 0.85
N ASN A 118 -5.37 0.54 0.58
CA ASN A 118 -6.18 -0.56 0.11
C ASN A 118 -6.43 -1.52 1.27
N ILE A 119 -7.62 -1.45 1.89
CA ILE A 119 -8.02 -2.35 2.97
C ILE A 119 -8.86 -3.46 2.35
N LEU A 120 -8.19 -4.54 1.95
CA LEU A 120 -8.83 -5.72 1.41
C LEU A 120 -8.70 -6.87 2.42
N ALA A 121 -9.77 -7.17 3.14
CA ALA A 121 -9.83 -8.29 4.06
C ALA A 121 -11.16 -9.02 3.90
N LEU A 122 -11.10 -10.35 3.91
CA LEU A 122 -12.30 -11.19 4.00
C LEU A 122 -12.70 -11.29 5.46
N GLN A 123 -13.97 -11.03 5.76
CA GLN A 123 -14.52 -11.20 7.10
C GLN A 123 -14.89 -12.68 7.29
N THR A 124 -13.96 -13.45 7.83
CA THR A 124 -14.10 -14.89 8.07
C THR A 124 -14.26 -15.23 9.56
N GLU A 125 -14.21 -14.24 10.43
CA GLU A 125 -14.29 -14.46 11.88
C GLU A 125 -15.70 -14.79 12.33
N VAL A 126 -15.86 -15.91 13.06
CA VAL A 126 -17.14 -16.34 13.63
C VAL A 126 -17.67 -15.33 14.65
N ASN A 127 -16.78 -14.66 15.37
CA ASN A 127 -17.10 -13.68 16.41
C ASN A 127 -17.05 -12.24 15.90
N TYR A 128 -17.44 -12.00 14.65
CA TYR A 128 -17.49 -10.67 14.07
C TYR A 128 -18.42 -9.74 14.86
N THR A 129 -17.90 -8.59 15.24
CA THR A 129 -18.72 -7.52 15.84
C THR A 129 -19.23 -6.61 14.72
N TYR A 130 -20.57 -6.45 14.63
CA TYR A 130 -21.19 -5.60 13.61
C TYR A 130 -20.59 -4.19 13.62
N GLY A 131 -20.16 -3.72 12.44
CA GLY A 131 -19.55 -2.40 12.25
C GLY A 131 -18.05 -2.32 12.59
N SER A 132 -17.44 -3.39 13.11
CA SER A 132 -16.01 -3.37 13.45
C SER A 132 -15.12 -3.21 12.23
N PHE A 133 -15.52 -3.75 11.09
CA PHE A 133 -14.76 -3.64 9.84
C PHE A 133 -14.81 -2.22 9.29
N GLU A 134 -15.96 -1.58 9.29
CA GLU A 134 -16.13 -0.19 8.92
C GLU A 134 -15.37 0.74 9.87
N GLN A 135 -15.45 0.48 11.18
CA GLN A 135 -14.70 1.25 12.17
C GLN A 135 -13.20 1.16 11.95
N ARG A 136 -12.67 -0.01 11.60
CA ARG A 136 -11.26 -0.19 11.27
C ARG A 136 -10.81 0.72 10.11
N HIS A 137 -11.61 0.88 9.05
CA HIS A 137 -11.32 1.81 7.96
C HIS A 137 -11.15 3.25 8.46
N ILE A 138 -12.07 3.67 9.33
CA ILE A 138 -12.06 5.02 9.92
C ILE A 138 -10.80 5.22 10.77
N ASP A 139 -10.45 4.23 11.59
CA ASP A 139 -9.31 4.34 12.50
C ASP A 139 -7.98 4.33 11.76
N ILE A 140 -7.81 3.50 10.74
CA ILE A 140 -6.64 3.51 9.85
C ILE A 140 -6.52 4.88 9.15
N LEU A 141 -7.62 5.40 8.60
CA LEU A 141 -7.60 6.72 7.96
C LEU A 141 -7.18 7.81 8.94
N ARG A 142 -7.71 7.82 10.16
CA ARG A 142 -7.33 8.80 11.21
C ARG A 142 -5.85 8.70 11.55
N HIS A 143 -5.33 7.51 11.75
CA HIS A 143 -3.92 7.29 12.06
C HIS A 143 -3.00 7.79 10.94
N ILE A 144 -3.27 7.43 9.69
CA ILE A 144 -2.47 7.89 8.55
C ILE A 144 -2.57 9.42 8.41
N ARG A 145 -3.77 9.98 8.46
CA ARG A 145 -3.98 11.44 8.36
C ARG A 145 -3.32 12.24 9.47
N SER A 146 -3.16 11.67 10.66
CA SER A 146 -2.41 12.33 11.75
C SER A 146 -0.89 12.28 11.56
N THR A 147 -0.42 11.41 10.68
CA THR A 147 1.01 11.11 10.49
C THR A 147 1.62 11.80 9.27
N VAL A 148 0.89 11.86 8.15
CA VAL A 148 1.37 12.41 6.88
C VAL A 148 0.51 13.58 6.41
N LYS A 149 1.12 14.44 5.60
CA LYS A 149 0.45 15.59 4.98
C LYS A 149 -0.07 15.28 3.57
N LEU A 150 0.32 14.14 3.01
CA LEU A 150 -0.10 13.72 1.68
C LEU A 150 -1.62 13.53 1.61
N PRO A 151 -2.24 13.75 0.44
CA PRO A 151 -3.60 13.29 0.17
C PRO A 151 -3.70 11.79 0.37
N VAL A 152 -4.76 11.34 1.04
CA VAL A 152 -5.03 9.91 1.29
C VAL A 152 -6.27 9.50 0.53
N ILE A 153 -6.16 8.42 -0.24
CA ILE A 153 -7.24 7.80 -0.99
C ILE A 153 -7.58 6.47 -0.29
N MET A 154 -8.81 6.34 0.21
CA MET A 154 -9.27 5.06 0.74
C MET A 154 -9.88 4.24 -0.38
N LYS A 155 -9.26 3.11 -0.69
CA LYS A 155 -9.82 2.15 -1.63
C LYS A 155 -10.66 1.14 -0.87
N LEU A 156 -11.96 1.20 -1.09
CA LEU A 156 -12.95 0.39 -0.40
C LEU A 156 -13.25 -0.88 -1.21
N GLY A 157 -13.44 -1.99 -0.49
CA GLY A 157 -13.97 -3.22 -1.05
C GLY A 157 -15.49 -3.15 -1.26
N ASP A 158 -16.06 -4.17 -1.87
CA ASP A 158 -17.49 -4.34 -2.08
C ASP A 158 -18.19 -5.10 -0.94
N ASN A 159 -17.44 -5.52 0.06
CA ASN A 159 -17.90 -6.30 1.21
C ASN A 159 -18.28 -5.43 2.44
N LEU A 160 -18.50 -4.14 2.23
CA LEU A 160 -18.98 -3.23 3.27
C LEU A 160 -20.50 -3.35 3.46
N THR A 161 -20.94 -3.31 4.70
CA THR A 161 -22.38 -3.40 5.03
C THR A 161 -23.16 -2.19 4.52
N ASN A 162 -22.61 -1.00 4.68
CA ASN A 162 -23.19 0.25 4.18
C ASN A 162 -22.08 1.23 3.76
N PRO A 163 -21.62 1.17 2.51
CA PRO A 163 -20.55 2.04 2.03
C PRO A 163 -20.91 3.53 2.08
N VAL A 164 -22.19 3.87 1.90
CA VAL A 164 -22.66 5.28 1.94
C VAL A 164 -22.54 5.87 3.35
N ALA A 165 -22.74 5.06 4.38
CA ALA A 165 -22.60 5.54 5.76
C ALA A 165 -21.13 5.64 6.20
N LEU A 166 -20.20 5.00 5.49
CA LEU A 166 -18.78 5.06 5.77
C LEU A 166 -18.12 6.32 5.19
N ILE A 167 -18.62 6.83 4.08
CA ILE A 167 -18.13 8.01 3.36
C ILE A 167 -18.68 9.30 3.95
#